data_fcb061bc876d52a218852ee74033b3c6
#
_entry.id   fcb061bc876d52a218852ee74033b3c6
#
_cell.length_a   1.000
_cell.length_b   1.000
_cell.length_c   1.000
_cell.angle_alpha   90.00
_cell.angle_beta   90.00
_cell.angle_gamma   90.00
#
_symmetry.space_group_name_H-M   'P 1'
#
loop_
_entity.id
_entity.type
_entity.pdbx_description
1 polymer ?
#
loop_
_entity_poly.entity_id
_entity_poly.type
_entity_poly.pdbx_seq_one_letter_code
_entity_poly.pdbx_strand_id
1 'polypeptide(L)'
;MSITEVIEDEAKPPLSIRVRQASLRDYEELCALFDQLDEIHRQARPDMFQPFPPPARTREQVAHWLAQPDSTVLVAQSEDGVVGLAVLLTRTPSGFAGAVPRKVIELDNIVVRADQRGRKIGRRLLAAAVEWSRQRRATHVEVAVHDFNRDAKRFYESFGFSSSVDRLVLAA
;
A
#
# COMPACT_ATOMS: atom_id res chain seq x y z
N MET A 1 -44.33 32.73 -12.50
CA MET A 1 -44.11 31.28 -12.71
C MET A 1 -42.61 31.08 -12.71
N SER A 2 -42.08 30.58 -11.62
CA SER A 2 -40.64 30.34 -11.45
C SER A 2 -40.37 28.89 -11.75
N ILE A 3 -39.61 28.61 -12.79
CA ILE A 3 -39.15 27.24 -13.13
C ILE A 3 -37.88 27.03 -12.32
N THR A 4 -37.99 26.28 -11.23
CA THR A 4 -36.83 25.80 -10.48
C THR A 4 -36.20 24.66 -11.28
N GLU A 5 -35.09 24.92 -11.94
CA GLU A 5 -34.24 23.91 -12.51
C GLU A 5 -33.67 23.04 -11.37
N VAL A 6 -34.15 21.80 -11.28
CA VAL A 6 -33.53 20.77 -10.46
C VAL A 6 -32.27 20.33 -11.20
N ILE A 7 -31.12 20.80 -10.74
CA ILE A 7 -29.83 20.24 -11.15
C ILE A 7 -29.76 18.86 -10.53
N GLU A 8 -30.07 17.82 -11.30
CA GLU A 8 -29.75 16.44 -10.93
C GLU A 8 -28.23 16.34 -10.83
N ASP A 9 -27.75 16.17 -9.61
CA ASP A 9 -26.36 15.79 -9.32
C ASP A 9 -26.14 14.41 -9.97
N GLU A 10 -25.59 14.41 -11.19
CA GLU A 10 -25.20 13.18 -11.88
C GLU A 10 -24.17 12.46 -11.02
N ALA A 11 -24.63 11.54 -10.20
CA ALA A 11 -23.78 10.66 -9.42
C ALA A 11 -22.79 9.98 -10.39
N LYS A 12 -21.52 10.40 -10.30
CA LYS A 12 -20.44 9.86 -11.11
C LYS A 12 -20.50 8.32 -11.07
N PRO A 13 -20.56 7.61 -12.21
CA PRO A 13 -20.73 6.17 -12.23
C PRO A 13 -19.69 5.48 -11.35
N PRO A 14 -20.05 4.38 -10.68
CA PRO A 14 -19.12 3.69 -9.80
C PRO A 14 -17.89 3.28 -10.60
N LEU A 15 -16.71 3.75 -10.16
CA LEU A 15 -15.43 3.42 -10.80
C LEU A 15 -15.28 1.90 -10.87
N SER A 16 -15.13 1.40 -12.08
CA SER A 16 -14.71 0.01 -12.30
C SER A 16 -13.25 -0.12 -11.88
N ILE A 17 -13.01 -0.54 -10.63
CA ILE A 17 -11.66 -0.81 -10.12
C ILE A 17 -11.39 -2.30 -10.19
N ARG A 18 -10.30 -2.68 -10.88
CA ARG A 18 -9.77 -4.04 -10.90
C ARG A 18 -8.45 -4.08 -10.12
N VAL A 19 -8.34 -5.01 -9.16
CA VAL A 19 -7.04 -5.30 -8.53
C VAL A 19 -6.40 -6.48 -9.26
N ARG A 20 -5.13 -6.31 -9.64
CA ARG A 20 -4.32 -7.32 -10.32
C ARG A 20 -2.87 -7.24 -9.88
N GLN A 21 -2.09 -8.26 -10.18
CA GLN A 21 -0.64 -8.19 -10.08
C GLN A 21 -0.10 -7.18 -11.10
N ALA A 22 0.89 -6.41 -10.69
CA ALA A 22 1.61 -5.50 -11.56
C ALA A 22 2.49 -6.26 -12.56
N SER A 23 2.87 -5.58 -13.61
CA SER A 23 3.90 -5.98 -14.54
C SER A 23 4.92 -4.85 -14.72
N LEU A 24 6.04 -5.11 -15.37
CA LEU A 24 7.02 -4.06 -15.67
C LEU A 24 6.50 -2.99 -16.64
N ARG A 25 5.35 -3.20 -17.28
CA ARG A 25 4.67 -2.17 -18.08
C ARG A 25 4.07 -1.07 -17.22
N ASP A 26 3.76 -1.39 -15.98
CA ASP A 26 3.18 -0.43 -15.02
C ASP A 26 4.25 0.44 -14.33
N TYR A 27 5.55 0.22 -14.62
CA TYR A 27 6.67 0.77 -13.86
C TYR A 27 6.61 2.29 -13.67
N GLU A 28 6.30 3.05 -14.72
CA GLU A 28 6.22 4.52 -14.65
C GLU A 28 5.10 4.99 -13.72
N GLU A 29 3.93 4.33 -13.79
CA GLU A 29 2.80 4.63 -12.90
C GLU A 29 3.10 4.22 -11.45
N LEU A 30 3.84 3.12 -11.23
CA LEU A 30 4.32 2.73 -9.90
C LEU A 30 5.26 3.79 -9.33
N CYS A 31 6.22 4.31 -10.12
CA CYS A 31 7.12 5.38 -9.69
C CYS A 31 6.35 6.62 -9.23
N ALA A 32 5.35 7.07 -10.01
CA ALA A 32 4.53 8.22 -9.65
C ALA A 32 3.78 8.03 -8.32
N LEU A 33 3.31 6.80 -8.04
CA LEU A 33 2.65 6.47 -6.77
C LEU A 33 3.65 6.40 -5.60
N PHE A 34 4.84 5.83 -5.81
CA PHE A 34 5.91 5.83 -4.81
C PHE A 34 6.36 7.24 -4.46
N ASP A 35 6.48 8.14 -5.44
CA ASP A 35 6.84 9.54 -5.20
C ASP A 35 5.83 10.24 -4.30
N GLN A 36 4.52 10.00 -4.52
CA GLN A 36 3.46 10.53 -3.65
C GLN A 36 3.56 9.99 -2.21
N LEU A 37 3.87 8.70 -2.05
CA LEU A 37 4.05 8.08 -0.74
C LEU A 37 5.26 8.64 -0.01
N ASP A 38 6.39 8.73 -0.70
CA ASP A 38 7.65 9.21 -0.15
C ASP A 38 7.56 10.70 0.25
N GLU A 39 6.81 11.51 -0.51
CA GLU A 39 6.56 12.91 -0.17
C GLU A 39 5.79 13.06 1.14
N ILE A 40 4.78 12.23 1.39
CA ILE A 40 4.06 12.22 2.66
C ILE A 40 5.01 11.96 3.84
N HIS A 41 5.95 11.02 3.69
CA HIS A 41 6.92 10.69 4.73
C HIS A 41 7.92 11.84 4.94
N ARG A 42 8.44 12.44 3.86
CA ARG A 42 9.36 13.58 3.94
C ARG A 42 8.73 14.79 4.63
N GLN A 43 7.49 15.09 4.29
CA GLN A 43 6.77 16.22 4.92
C GLN A 43 6.49 15.98 6.40
N ALA A 44 6.14 14.74 6.77
CA ALA A 44 5.81 14.40 8.16
C ALA A 44 7.05 14.24 9.05
N ARG A 45 8.15 13.72 8.51
CA ARG A 45 9.37 13.39 9.26
C ARG A 45 10.64 13.79 8.49
N PRO A 46 10.89 15.10 8.30
CA PRO A 46 12.09 15.60 7.62
C PRO A 46 13.39 15.28 8.39
N ASP A 47 13.27 14.91 9.65
CA ASP A 47 14.37 14.39 10.49
C ASP A 47 14.76 12.95 10.16
N MET A 48 13.90 12.20 9.50
CA MET A 48 14.13 10.78 9.12
C MET A 48 14.21 10.56 7.61
N PHE A 49 13.54 11.40 6.84
CA PHE A 49 13.43 11.25 5.39
C PHE A 49 13.91 12.51 4.67
N GLN A 50 14.81 12.35 3.71
CA GLN A 50 15.36 13.44 2.91
C GLN A 50 15.00 13.28 1.43
N PRO A 51 15.02 14.36 0.64
CA PRO A 51 14.93 14.27 -0.81
C PRO A 51 16.04 13.38 -1.38
N PHE A 52 15.74 12.64 -2.41
CA PHE A 52 16.70 11.81 -3.15
C PHE A 52 16.39 11.87 -4.66
N PRO A 53 17.40 11.60 -5.52
CA PRO A 53 17.18 11.54 -6.97
C PRO A 53 16.20 10.40 -7.33
N PRO A 54 15.23 10.63 -8.22
CA PRO A 54 14.36 9.54 -8.73
C PRO A 54 15.16 8.60 -9.66
N PRO A 55 14.70 7.35 -9.82
CA PRO A 55 13.57 6.74 -9.14
C PRO A 55 13.95 6.17 -7.76
N ALA A 56 13.02 6.27 -6.80
CA ALA A 56 13.21 5.68 -5.46
C ALA A 56 13.30 4.15 -5.49
N ARG A 57 12.57 3.53 -6.40
CA ARG A 57 12.56 2.07 -6.65
C ARG A 57 12.97 1.85 -8.09
N THR A 58 14.10 1.17 -8.27
CA THR A 58 14.60 0.92 -9.63
C THR A 58 13.75 -0.13 -10.34
N ARG A 59 13.82 -0.14 -11.68
CA ARG A 59 13.12 -1.14 -12.49
C ARG A 59 13.59 -2.57 -12.16
N GLU A 60 14.87 -2.75 -11.85
CA GLU A 60 15.46 -4.03 -11.44
C GLU A 60 14.90 -4.48 -10.08
N GLN A 61 14.72 -3.56 -9.13
CA GLN A 61 14.13 -3.87 -7.83
C GLN A 61 12.67 -4.31 -7.98
N VAL A 62 11.88 -3.59 -8.79
CA VAL A 62 10.48 -3.99 -9.07
C VAL A 62 10.44 -5.34 -9.80
N ALA A 63 11.31 -5.55 -10.78
CA ALA A 63 11.42 -6.84 -11.48
C ALA A 63 11.76 -7.97 -10.51
N HIS A 64 12.67 -7.73 -9.57
CA HIS A 64 13.02 -8.69 -8.54
C HIS A 64 11.81 -9.08 -7.69
N TRP A 65 11.05 -8.10 -7.19
CA TRP A 65 9.84 -8.38 -6.40
C TRP A 65 8.81 -9.20 -7.17
N LEU A 66 8.63 -8.91 -8.47
CA LEU A 66 7.66 -9.62 -9.31
C LEU A 66 8.11 -11.05 -9.67
N ALA A 67 9.42 -11.32 -9.65
CA ALA A 67 9.98 -12.62 -9.98
C ALA A 67 10.00 -13.61 -8.80
N GLN A 68 9.91 -13.13 -7.56
CA GLN A 68 9.93 -13.98 -6.38
C GLN A 68 8.56 -14.63 -6.13
N PRO A 69 8.51 -15.91 -5.72
CA PRO A 69 7.23 -16.62 -5.51
C PRO A 69 6.40 -16.07 -4.37
N ASP A 70 7.06 -15.52 -3.36
CA ASP A 70 6.42 -15.02 -2.13
C ASP A 70 6.58 -13.50 -1.98
N SER A 71 6.73 -12.76 -3.09
CA SER A 71 6.62 -11.30 -3.14
C SER A 71 5.85 -10.86 -4.38
N THR A 72 5.25 -9.68 -4.33
CA THR A 72 4.53 -9.11 -5.46
C THR A 72 4.25 -7.63 -5.28
N VAL A 73 3.85 -6.99 -6.37
CA VAL A 73 3.19 -5.70 -6.37
C VAL A 73 1.78 -5.90 -6.90
N LEU A 74 0.77 -5.54 -6.13
CA LEU A 74 -0.61 -5.47 -6.58
C LEU A 74 -0.92 -4.04 -6.99
N VAL A 75 -1.72 -3.87 -8.05
CA VAL A 75 -2.18 -2.58 -8.52
C VAL A 75 -3.69 -2.53 -8.58
N ALA A 76 -4.25 -1.39 -8.22
CA ALA A 76 -5.63 -1.04 -8.49
C ALA A 76 -5.67 -0.24 -9.80
N GLN A 77 -6.31 -0.80 -10.81
CA GLN A 77 -6.47 -0.22 -12.12
C GLN A 77 -7.89 0.28 -12.34
N SER A 78 -8.01 1.51 -12.83
CA SER A 78 -9.26 2.10 -13.33
C SER A 78 -9.15 2.34 -14.84
N GLU A 79 -10.15 2.99 -15.41
CA GLU A 79 -10.09 3.49 -16.79
C GLU A 79 -8.99 4.55 -16.98
N ASP A 80 -8.64 5.28 -15.92
CA ASP A 80 -7.60 6.31 -15.91
C ASP A 80 -6.18 5.74 -15.64
N GLY A 81 -5.98 4.42 -15.74
CA GLY A 81 -4.70 3.76 -15.47
C GLY A 81 -4.57 3.22 -14.04
N VAL A 82 -3.34 3.08 -13.56
CA VAL A 82 -3.04 2.60 -12.21
C VAL A 82 -3.27 3.72 -11.20
N VAL A 83 -4.17 3.48 -10.25
CA VAL A 83 -4.60 4.46 -9.25
C VAL A 83 -4.20 4.09 -7.81
N GLY A 84 -3.54 2.98 -7.64
CA GLY A 84 -3.00 2.57 -6.34
C GLY A 84 -2.17 1.30 -6.45
N LEU A 85 -1.30 1.09 -5.47
CA LEU A 85 -0.45 -0.10 -5.37
C LEU A 85 -0.38 -0.63 -3.94
N ALA A 86 0.00 -1.90 -3.81
CA ALA A 86 0.42 -2.54 -2.57
C ALA A 86 1.63 -3.44 -2.85
N VAL A 87 2.71 -3.28 -2.09
CA VAL A 87 3.91 -4.11 -2.16
C VAL A 87 3.87 -5.15 -1.05
N LEU A 88 4.04 -6.41 -1.42
CA LEU A 88 4.05 -7.55 -0.51
C LEU A 88 5.40 -8.27 -0.61
N LEU A 89 6.07 -8.41 0.52
CA LEU A 89 7.40 -9.02 0.62
C LEU A 89 7.39 -10.14 1.67
N THR A 90 8.10 -11.22 1.40
CA THR A 90 8.36 -12.22 2.44
C THR A 90 9.29 -11.66 3.48
N ARG A 91 8.92 -11.82 4.74
CA ARG A 91 9.78 -11.52 5.87
C ARG A 91 10.27 -12.80 6.52
N THR A 92 11.59 -12.93 6.69
CA THR A 92 12.16 -14.03 7.46
C THR A 92 11.98 -13.74 8.95
N PRO A 93 11.22 -14.54 9.69
CA PRO A 93 11.09 -14.37 11.13
C PRO A 93 12.45 -14.55 11.83
N SER A 94 12.53 -14.02 13.06
CA SER A 94 13.68 -14.25 13.93
C SER A 94 13.97 -15.75 14.08
N GLY A 95 15.26 -16.13 13.95
CA GLY A 95 15.73 -17.51 14.17
C GLY A 95 15.81 -17.91 15.65
N PHE A 96 15.18 -17.18 16.55
CA PHE A 96 15.14 -17.50 17.99
C PHE A 96 14.41 -18.83 18.23
N ALA A 97 15.07 -19.77 18.89
CA ALA A 97 14.56 -21.13 19.12
C ALA A 97 13.24 -21.18 19.91
N GLY A 98 12.97 -20.17 20.74
CA GLY A 98 11.71 -20.01 21.48
C GLY A 98 10.56 -19.38 20.70
N ALA A 99 10.80 -18.95 19.44
CA ALA A 99 9.76 -18.36 18.62
C ALA A 99 8.87 -19.44 18.00
N VAL A 100 7.56 -19.18 17.99
CA VAL A 100 6.62 -20.03 17.23
C VAL A 100 6.90 -19.84 15.74
N PRO A 101 7.06 -20.92 14.95
CA PRO A 101 7.27 -20.81 13.52
C PRO A 101 6.14 -20.06 12.83
N ARG A 102 6.49 -19.03 12.05
CA ARG A 102 5.53 -18.21 11.31
C ARG A 102 6.03 -17.99 9.88
N LYS A 103 5.11 -18.03 8.94
CA LYS A 103 5.34 -17.49 7.60
C LYS A 103 4.70 -16.12 7.55
N VAL A 104 5.50 -15.08 7.46
CA VAL A 104 5.06 -13.68 7.50
C VAL A 104 5.20 -13.06 6.12
N ILE A 105 4.13 -12.45 5.63
CA ILE A 105 4.18 -11.54 4.49
C ILE A 105 4.07 -10.12 5.04
N GLU A 106 5.02 -9.28 4.71
CA GLU A 106 5.02 -7.86 5.06
C GLU A 106 4.31 -7.06 3.95
N LEU A 107 3.31 -6.30 4.33
CA LEU A 107 2.78 -5.22 3.49
C LEU A 107 3.73 -4.02 3.63
N ASP A 108 4.72 -3.96 2.75
CA ASP A 108 5.78 -2.97 2.81
C ASP A 108 5.28 -1.55 2.45
N ASN A 109 4.43 -1.47 1.43
CA ASN A 109 3.83 -0.20 1.00
C ASN A 109 2.38 -0.42 0.58
N ILE A 110 1.54 0.58 0.84
CA ILE A 110 0.23 0.73 0.22
C ILE A 110 -0.03 2.22 -0.02
N VAL A 111 -0.42 2.57 -1.22
CA VAL A 111 -0.75 3.95 -1.58
C VAL A 111 -1.88 3.99 -2.60
N VAL A 112 -2.74 4.98 -2.47
CA VAL A 112 -3.78 5.33 -3.44
C VAL A 112 -3.52 6.76 -3.90
N ARG A 113 -3.58 6.96 -5.22
CA ARG A 113 -3.43 8.26 -5.86
C ARG A 113 -4.31 9.30 -5.17
N ALA A 114 -3.76 10.47 -4.90
CA ALA A 114 -4.39 11.46 -4.01
C ALA A 114 -5.82 11.84 -4.44
N ASP A 115 -6.04 12.02 -5.76
CA ASP A 115 -7.34 12.37 -6.36
C ASP A 115 -8.36 11.21 -6.35
N GLN A 116 -7.93 9.99 -6.00
CA GLN A 116 -8.77 8.79 -5.98
C GLN A 116 -9.05 8.26 -4.55
N ARG A 117 -8.57 8.97 -3.53
CA ARG A 117 -8.80 8.59 -2.13
C ARG A 117 -10.29 8.74 -1.77
N GLY A 118 -10.71 8.11 -0.67
CA GLY A 118 -12.10 8.11 -0.23
C GLY A 118 -13.03 7.14 -0.98
N ARG A 119 -12.56 6.48 -2.06
CA ARG A 119 -13.34 5.58 -2.92
C ARG A 119 -13.18 4.10 -2.59
N LYS A 120 -12.74 3.77 -1.38
CA LYS A 120 -12.52 2.41 -0.87
C LYS A 120 -11.46 1.59 -1.65
N ILE A 121 -10.62 2.24 -2.49
CA ILE A 121 -9.59 1.58 -3.29
C ILE A 121 -8.54 0.93 -2.38
N GLY A 122 -8.06 1.64 -1.35
CA GLY A 122 -7.13 1.09 -0.37
C GLY A 122 -7.68 -0.17 0.32
N ARG A 123 -8.98 -0.20 0.64
CA ARG A 123 -9.63 -1.38 1.24
C ARG A 123 -9.65 -2.56 0.27
N ARG A 124 -9.86 -2.33 -1.02
CA ARG A 124 -9.81 -3.38 -2.06
C ARG A 124 -8.39 -3.92 -2.23
N LEU A 125 -7.38 -3.04 -2.27
CA LEU A 125 -5.98 -3.44 -2.32
C LEU A 125 -5.58 -4.27 -1.10
N LEU A 126 -5.95 -3.84 0.10
CA LEU A 126 -5.64 -4.56 1.33
C LEU A 126 -6.34 -5.92 1.38
N ALA A 127 -7.60 -6.01 0.97
CA ALA A 127 -8.30 -7.28 0.87
C ALA A 127 -7.61 -8.26 -0.09
N ALA A 128 -7.22 -7.77 -1.27
CA ALA A 128 -6.47 -8.57 -2.25
C ALA A 128 -5.09 -8.99 -1.72
N ALA A 129 -4.40 -8.10 -0.99
CA ALA A 129 -3.11 -8.39 -0.37
C ALA A 129 -3.21 -9.51 0.68
N VAL A 130 -4.22 -9.46 1.54
CA VAL A 130 -4.48 -10.50 2.54
C VAL A 130 -4.83 -11.84 1.87
N GLU A 131 -5.68 -11.80 0.85
CA GLU A 131 -6.05 -13.03 0.11
C GLU A 131 -4.85 -13.63 -0.62
N TRP A 132 -4.04 -12.80 -1.30
CA TRP A 132 -2.81 -13.23 -1.94
C TRP A 132 -1.85 -13.90 -0.94
N SER A 133 -1.74 -13.36 0.27
CA SER A 133 -0.90 -13.92 1.34
C SER A 133 -1.43 -15.27 1.85
N ARG A 134 -2.75 -15.41 2.00
CA ARG A 134 -3.41 -16.67 2.40
C ARG A 134 -3.16 -17.79 1.38
N GLN A 135 -3.24 -17.49 0.09
CA GLN A 135 -2.96 -18.46 -0.99
C GLN A 135 -1.54 -18.99 -0.92
N ARG A 136 -0.60 -18.22 -0.32
CA ARG A 136 0.79 -18.62 -0.09
C ARG A 136 1.03 -19.22 1.28
N ARG A 137 -0.03 -19.56 2.00
CA ARG A 137 0.00 -20.16 3.34
C ARG A 137 0.73 -19.28 4.36
N ALA A 138 0.67 -17.95 4.19
CA ALA A 138 1.11 -17.02 5.22
C ALA A 138 0.27 -17.21 6.48
N THR A 139 0.93 -17.30 7.62
CA THR A 139 0.27 -17.35 8.92
C THR A 139 -0.10 -15.96 9.42
N HIS A 140 0.67 -14.93 8.99
CA HIS A 140 0.49 -13.54 9.38
C HIS A 140 0.78 -12.61 8.22
N VAL A 141 0.04 -11.50 8.18
CA VAL A 141 0.38 -10.32 7.39
C VAL A 141 0.75 -9.23 8.39
N GLU A 142 1.93 -8.66 8.24
CA GLU A 142 2.42 -7.58 9.09
C GLU A 142 2.55 -6.28 8.28
N VAL A 143 2.41 -5.14 8.93
CA VAL A 143 2.65 -3.81 8.36
C VAL A 143 3.32 -2.93 9.40
N ALA A 144 4.35 -2.20 8.99
CA ALA A 144 4.96 -1.16 9.81
C ALA A 144 4.25 0.18 9.53
N VAL A 145 3.81 0.84 10.59
CA VAL A 145 3.14 2.15 10.49
C VAL A 145 3.89 3.14 11.36
N HIS A 146 4.32 4.25 10.76
CA HIS A 146 4.93 5.34 11.51
C HIS A 146 3.92 5.97 12.49
N ASP A 147 4.38 6.37 13.65
CA ASP A 147 3.58 6.96 14.74
C ASP A 147 2.79 8.20 14.31
N PHE A 148 3.33 9.00 13.38
CA PHE A 148 2.64 10.15 12.83
C PHE A 148 1.44 9.80 11.96
N ASN A 149 1.42 8.58 11.35
CA ASN A 149 0.41 8.20 10.37
C ASN A 149 -0.80 7.53 11.04
N ARG A 150 -1.50 8.31 11.87
CA ARG A 150 -2.67 7.86 12.62
C ARG A 150 -3.82 7.40 11.71
N ASP A 151 -3.94 7.98 10.52
CA ASP A 151 -4.99 7.60 9.56
C ASP A 151 -4.72 6.21 8.99
N ALA A 152 -3.47 5.91 8.63
CA ALA A 152 -3.08 4.57 8.22
C ALA A 152 -3.29 3.54 9.35
N LYS A 153 -2.93 3.89 10.59
CA LYS A 153 -3.16 3.01 11.74
C LYS A 153 -4.64 2.68 11.90
N ARG A 154 -5.53 3.69 11.93
CA ARG A 154 -6.98 3.49 11.98
C ARG A 154 -7.51 2.67 10.81
N PHE A 155 -6.98 2.89 9.60
CA PHE A 155 -7.34 2.12 8.42
C PHE A 155 -7.04 0.63 8.60
N TYR A 156 -5.84 0.27 9.07
CA TYR A 156 -5.47 -1.13 9.32
C TYR A 156 -6.28 -1.75 10.46
N GLU A 157 -6.45 -1.03 11.57
CA GLU A 157 -7.27 -1.47 12.70
C GLU A 157 -8.72 -1.75 12.29
N SER A 158 -9.30 -0.91 11.42
CA SER A 158 -10.65 -1.13 10.87
C SER A 158 -10.78 -2.39 10.00
N PHE A 159 -9.64 -2.92 9.54
CA PHE A 159 -9.57 -4.16 8.76
C PHE A 159 -9.30 -5.40 9.64
N GLY A 160 -8.94 -5.21 10.91
CA GLY A 160 -8.68 -6.27 11.88
C GLY A 160 -7.21 -6.43 12.28
N PHE A 161 -6.33 -5.52 11.86
CA PHE A 161 -4.96 -5.50 12.38
C PHE A 161 -4.93 -5.02 13.82
N SER A 162 -3.98 -5.54 14.61
CA SER A 162 -3.70 -5.10 15.97
C SER A 162 -2.21 -4.84 16.15
N SER A 163 -1.87 -3.94 17.07
CA SER A 163 -0.47 -3.65 17.41
C SER A 163 0.20 -4.88 18.01
N SER A 164 1.44 -5.12 17.63
CA SER A 164 2.24 -6.27 18.08
C SER A 164 3.56 -5.86 18.74
N VAL A 165 4.25 -4.88 18.20
CA VAL A 165 5.55 -4.39 18.70
C VAL A 165 5.61 -2.87 18.56
N ASP A 166 6.07 -2.20 19.61
CA ASP A 166 6.43 -0.77 19.56
C ASP A 166 7.95 -0.62 19.39
N ARG A 167 8.39 0.28 18.53
CA ARG A 167 9.79 0.65 18.37
C ARG A 167 10.02 2.04 18.93
N LEU A 168 10.86 2.13 19.95
CA LEU A 168 11.26 3.39 20.57
C LEU A 168 12.64 3.81 20.02
N VAL A 169 12.85 5.10 19.82
CA VAL A 169 14.09 5.67 19.31
C VAL A 169 14.58 6.77 20.25
N LEU A 170 15.86 6.72 20.60
CA LEU A 170 16.57 7.77 21.31
C LEU A 170 17.68 8.31 20.37
N ALA A 171 17.72 9.61 20.15
CA ALA A 171 18.87 10.24 19.48
C ALA A 171 20.08 10.20 20.43
N ALA A 172 21.24 9.75 19.92
CA ALA A 172 22.49 9.66 20.69
C ALA A 172 23.52 10.72 20.21
#